data_c2d1bf24a0332f0fd2518e8dfcbce786
#
_entry.id   c2d1bf24a0332f0fd2518e8dfcbce786
#
_cell.length_a   1.000
_cell.length_b   1.000
_cell.length_c   1.000
_cell.angle_alpha   90.00
_cell.angle_beta   90.00
_cell.angle_gamma   90.00
#
_symmetry.space_group_name_H-M   'P 1'
#
loop_
_entity.id
_entity.type
_entity.pdbx_description
1 polymer ?
#
loop_
_entity_poly.entity_id
_entity_poly.type
_entity_poly.pdbx_seq_one_letter_code
_entity_poly.pdbx_strand_id
1 'polypeptide(L)'
;VNRKKVIAALASVAALASLAACGGVKDGGAATGNTITVGTTDKITSLDPAGSYDNGSYAVQIQVFPFLYAQNYNTSELSPDIAADDGTWSADGTEFTVKLKKGLKFANGHDLTASDVKFSFDRIKKINDENGPSSLLANIESVEAKDDTTVVFHSAVKDDVTLKQVLSSPAGPIVDEESFSADKLTDANTIVKDNAFAGPYELTSYKVNEALAYAKNDSYKGLTPAKNDVVQVKYFADSSNLKMAVQQGQVDVAYRSMTPTDVEDLSKDNKVKVVKGPGGEERFLAFNFKIMPYGEKSSEPNADKAKAVRQAVASL
;
A
#
# COMPACT_ATOMS: atom_id res chain seq x y z
N VAL A 1 -10.27 -16.37 49.10
CA VAL A 1 -9.56 -15.46 48.20
C VAL A 1 -9.10 -16.30 46.99
N ASN A 2 -9.78 -16.11 45.85
CA ASN A 2 -9.66 -16.94 44.64
C ASN A 2 -8.37 -16.65 43.85
N ARG A 3 -7.49 -17.67 43.78
CA ARG A 3 -6.31 -17.71 42.89
C ARG A 3 -6.62 -18.41 41.55
N LYS A 4 -7.51 -17.89 40.73
CA LYS A 4 -7.81 -18.48 39.41
C LYS A 4 -8.14 -17.44 38.31
N LYS A 5 -7.42 -16.33 38.23
CA LYS A 5 -7.59 -15.36 37.10
C LYS A 5 -6.29 -14.64 36.74
N VAL A 6 -5.14 -15.30 36.63
CA VAL A 6 -3.87 -14.70 36.14
C VAL A 6 -3.08 -15.71 35.30
N ILE A 7 -3.70 -16.46 34.40
CA ILE A 7 -3.01 -17.26 33.38
C ILE A 7 -3.83 -17.21 32.11
N ALA A 8 -3.81 -16.07 31.41
CA ALA A 8 -4.33 -15.98 30.05
C ALA A 8 -3.66 -14.87 29.19
N ALA A 9 -2.55 -14.28 29.66
CA ALA A 9 -1.90 -13.16 28.95
C ALA A 9 -0.42 -13.43 28.59
N LEU A 10 0.05 -14.69 28.56
CA LEU A 10 1.46 -15.02 28.30
C LEU A 10 1.68 -16.08 27.21
N ALA A 11 0.68 -16.35 26.37
CA ALA A 11 0.78 -17.38 25.31
C ALA A 11 1.06 -16.82 23.89
N SER A 12 1.15 -15.53 23.70
CA SER A 12 1.28 -14.93 22.34
C SER A 12 2.70 -14.52 21.93
N VAL A 13 3.73 -14.73 22.77
CA VAL A 13 5.13 -14.31 22.45
C VAL A 13 6.04 -15.48 22.07
N ALA A 14 5.61 -16.71 22.18
CA ALA A 14 6.48 -17.89 21.96
C ALA A 14 6.50 -18.47 20.53
N ALA A 15 5.73 -17.93 19.59
CA ALA A 15 5.62 -18.51 18.23
C ALA A 15 6.65 -17.98 17.20
N LEU A 16 7.49 -17.01 17.55
CA LEU A 16 8.46 -16.38 16.62
C LEU A 16 9.91 -16.92 16.76
N ALA A 17 10.18 -17.82 17.71
CA ALA A 17 11.54 -18.30 17.98
C ALA A 17 11.94 -19.61 17.28
N SER A 18 11.09 -20.23 16.42
CA SER A 18 11.34 -21.55 15.84
C SER A 18 11.63 -21.57 14.33
N LEU A 19 11.98 -20.44 13.71
CA LEU A 19 12.31 -20.37 12.27
C LEU A 19 13.80 -20.52 11.92
N ALA A 20 14.62 -20.97 12.87
CA ALA A 20 16.04 -21.20 12.65
C ALA A 20 16.45 -22.66 12.92
N ALA A 21 15.81 -23.65 12.26
CA ALA A 21 16.37 -25.00 12.18
C ALA A 21 15.96 -25.66 10.86
N CYS A 22 16.94 -25.95 10.02
CA CYS A 22 16.85 -26.78 8.85
C CYS A 22 16.26 -28.16 9.15
N GLY A 23 15.38 -28.65 8.28
CA GLY A 23 15.07 -30.08 8.20
C GLY A 23 13.61 -30.41 8.44
N GLY A 24 13.00 -30.97 7.42
CA GLY A 24 11.62 -31.39 7.29
C GLY A 24 10.93 -31.83 8.57
N VAL A 25 9.84 -31.18 8.86
CA VAL A 25 8.84 -31.67 9.78
C VAL A 25 7.49 -31.64 9.06
N LYS A 26 7.01 -32.83 8.78
CA LYS A 26 5.59 -33.08 8.59
C LYS A 26 4.90 -32.97 9.97
N ASP A 27 3.73 -32.41 9.97
CA ASP A 27 2.73 -32.41 11.03
C ASP A 27 3.08 -31.68 12.34
N GLY A 28 2.36 -30.59 12.57
CA GLY A 28 2.29 -29.97 13.89
C GLY A 28 1.48 -28.67 13.95
N GLY A 29 0.19 -28.77 14.18
CA GLY A 29 -0.63 -27.66 14.67
C GLY A 29 -1.23 -26.79 13.58
N ALA A 30 -2.37 -27.19 13.06
CA ALA A 30 -3.26 -26.36 12.27
C ALA A 30 -3.55 -25.06 13.04
N ALA A 31 -3.06 -23.92 12.52
CA ALA A 31 -3.73 -22.66 12.76
C ALA A 31 -5.15 -22.86 12.18
N THR A 32 -6.15 -22.90 13.05
CA THR A 32 -7.56 -23.04 12.68
C THR A 32 -8.04 -21.70 12.11
N GLY A 33 -7.56 -21.32 10.93
CA GLY A 33 -7.91 -20.10 10.23
C GLY A 33 -7.44 -20.19 8.79
N ASN A 34 -8.12 -19.49 7.90
CA ASN A 34 -7.76 -19.39 6.49
C ASN A 34 -6.51 -18.49 6.35
N THR A 35 -5.32 -19.09 6.51
CA THR A 35 -4.03 -18.40 6.40
C THR A 35 -3.48 -18.54 5.00
N ILE A 36 -2.93 -17.46 4.44
CA ILE A 36 -2.22 -17.43 3.16
C ILE A 36 -0.84 -16.80 3.35
N THR A 37 0.17 -17.35 2.67
CA THR A 37 1.53 -16.81 2.65
C THR A 37 1.84 -16.23 1.28
N VAL A 38 2.17 -14.95 1.22
CA VAL A 38 2.54 -14.22 0.00
C VAL A 38 4.06 -13.97 0.00
N GLY A 39 4.72 -14.28 -1.09
CA GLY A 39 6.12 -13.90 -1.33
C GLY A 39 6.20 -12.73 -2.30
N THR A 40 7.09 -11.78 -2.05
CA THR A 40 7.36 -10.63 -2.93
C THR A 40 8.83 -10.23 -2.91
N THR A 41 9.30 -9.54 -3.96
CA THR A 41 10.61 -8.88 -4.00
C THR A 41 10.51 -7.37 -3.82
N ASP A 42 9.30 -6.82 -3.67
CA ASP A 42 9.09 -5.41 -3.38
C ASP A 42 9.73 -5.05 -2.02
N LYS A 43 10.02 -3.77 -1.82
CA LYS A 43 10.56 -3.26 -0.56
C LYS A 43 9.65 -2.20 0.01
N ILE A 44 9.53 -2.18 1.33
CA ILE A 44 8.83 -1.14 2.07
C ILE A 44 9.85 -0.06 2.44
N THR A 45 9.60 1.16 2.05
CA THR A 45 10.43 2.32 2.43
C THR A 45 9.92 2.98 3.70
N SER A 46 8.60 3.09 3.87
CA SER A 46 7.95 3.58 5.09
C SER A 46 6.58 2.94 5.28
N LEU A 47 6.21 2.65 6.53
CA LEU A 47 4.82 2.33 6.90
C LEU A 47 3.95 3.59 7.01
N ASP A 48 4.56 4.76 7.29
CA ASP A 48 3.85 6.02 7.32
C ASP A 48 3.54 6.50 5.90
N PRO A 49 2.26 6.70 5.54
CA PRO A 49 1.89 7.14 4.19
C PRO A 49 2.49 8.48 3.77
N ALA A 50 2.79 9.39 4.71
CA ALA A 50 3.39 10.66 4.38
C ALA A 50 4.87 10.56 3.93
N GLY A 51 5.53 9.41 4.18
CA GLY A 51 6.95 9.20 3.88
C GLY A 51 7.22 8.15 2.80
N SER A 52 6.23 7.77 1.98
CA SER A 52 6.43 6.76 0.94
C SER A 52 5.57 7.00 -0.30
N TYR A 53 6.20 6.80 -1.45
CA TYR A 53 5.55 6.84 -2.76
C TYR A 53 6.12 5.73 -3.66
N ASP A 54 6.17 4.53 -3.11
CA ASP A 54 6.67 3.32 -3.78
C ASP A 54 5.63 2.19 -3.72
N ASN A 55 5.75 1.23 -4.65
CA ASN A 55 4.80 0.15 -4.79
C ASN A 55 4.77 -0.80 -3.58
N GLY A 56 5.91 -1.04 -2.94
CA GLY A 56 6.00 -1.97 -1.81
C GLY A 56 5.31 -1.42 -0.56
N SER A 57 5.54 -0.14 -0.24
CA SER A 57 4.83 0.56 0.84
C SER A 57 3.34 0.68 0.54
N TYR A 58 2.98 1.06 -0.69
CA TYR A 58 1.59 1.20 -1.10
C TYR A 58 0.83 -0.14 -1.02
N ALA A 59 1.47 -1.26 -1.39
CA ALA A 59 0.87 -2.60 -1.26
C ALA A 59 0.50 -2.95 0.20
N VAL A 60 1.23 -2.42 1.18
CA VAL A 60 0.87 -2.54 2.61
C VAL A 60 -0.23 -1.56 2.96
N GLN A 61 -0.12 -0.30 2.53
CA GLN A 61 -1.06 0.76 2.89
C GLN A 61 -2.50 0.43 2.48
N ILE A 62 -2.72 -0.11 1.28
CA ILE A 62 -4.05 -0.51 0.82
C ILE A 62 -4.67 -1.67 1.61
N GLN A 63 -3.88 -2.38 2.42
CA GLN A 63 -4.39 -3.44 3.28
C GLN A 63 -4.77 -2.93 4.67
N VAL A 64 -4.07 -1.91 5.18
CA VAL A 64 -4.20 -1.51 6.58
C VAL A 64 -4.85 -0.15 6.80
N PHE A 65 -4.81 0.73 5.81
CA PHE A 65 -5.49 2.03 5.88
C PHE A 65 -6.74 2.06 5.00
N PRO A 66 -7.76 2.80 5.40
CA PRO A 66 -8.94 3.06 4.59
C PRO A 66 -8.66 4.21 3.63
N PHE A 67 -9.43 4.24 2.54
CA PHE A 67 -9.44 5.31 1.55
C PHE A 67 -10.85 5.87 1.39
N LEU A 68 -10.99 7.09 0.92
CA LEU A 68 -12.32 7.60 0.58
C LEU A 68 -12.90 6.80 -0.61
N TYR A 69 -12.07 6.53 -1.59
CA TYR A 69 -12.41 5.73 -2.77
C TYR A 69 -11.33 4.68 -3.00
N ALA A 70 -11.71 3.51 -3.46
CA ALA A 70 -10.80 2.42 -3.79
C ALA A 70 -11.10 1.86 -5.18
N GLN A 71 -10.09 1.28 -5.80
CA GLN A 71 -10.24 0.64 -7.08
C GLN A 71 -10.98 -0.71 -6.93
N ASN A 72 -12.00 -0.91 -7.74
CA ASN A 72 -12.62 -2.21 -7.86
C ASN A 72 -11.72 -3.13 -8.69
N TYR A 73 -11.18 -4.17 -8.07
CA TYR A 73 -10.24 -5.11 -8.73
C TYR A 73 -10.83 -5.83 -9.95
N ASN A 74 -12.15 -5.92 -10.06
CA ASN A 74 -12.80 -6.61 -11.19
C ASN A 74 -13.01 -5.67 -12.39
N THR A 75 -13.23 -4.38 -12.17
CA THR A 75 -13.62 -3.42 -13.21
C THR A 75 -12.60 -2.31 -13.44
N SER A 76 -11.62 -2.15 -12.55
CA SER A 76 -10.67 -1.02 -12.51
C SER A 76 -11.35 0.35 -12.28
N GLU A 77 -12.64 0.38 -11.97
CA GLU A 77 -13.39 1.59 -11.65
C GLU A 77 -13.16 1.98 -10.19
N LEU A 78 -13.14 3.29 -9.92
CA LEU A 78 -13.13 3.80 -8.56
C LEU A 78 -14.54 3.74 -7.97
N SER A 79 -14.64 3.22 -6.77
CA SER A 79 -15.88 3.08 -6.02
C SER A 79 -15.70 3.61 -4.59
N PRO A 80 -16.77 4.08 -3.93
CA PRO A 80 -16.71 4.49 -2.54
C PRO A 80 -16.18 3.37 -1.63
N ASP A 81 -15.11 3.66 -0.87
CA ASP A 81 -14.56 2.76 0.16
C ASP A 81 -15.16 3.13 1.52
N ILE A 82 -14.62 4.13 2.21
CA ILE A 82 -15.28 4.68 3.42
C ILE A 82 -16.20 5.87 3.12
N ALA A 83 -16.14 6.44 1.91
CA ALA A 83 -17.15 7.39 1.44
C ALA A 83 -18.53 6.70 1.35
N ALA A 84 -19.58 7.43 1.67
CA ALA A 84 -20.96 6.92 1.60
C ALA A 84 -21.52 6.94 0.17
N ASP A 85 -20.98 7.81 -0.68
CA ASP A 85 -21.40 8.04 -2.07
C ASP A 85 -20.22 8.51 -2.94
N ASP A 86 -20.53 8.85 -4.20
CA ASP A 86 -19.54 9.30 -5.19
C ASP A 86 -19.01 10.72 -4.97
N GLY A 87 -19.52 11.44 -3.96
CA GLY A 87 -19.21 12.86 -3.76
C GLY A 87 -19.90 13.77 -4.78
N THR A 88 -19.83 15.07 -4.52
CA THR A 88 -20.53 16.05 -5.36
C THR A 88 -19.69 17.33 -5.49
N TRP A 89 -19.53 17.82 -6.72
CA TRP A 89 -18.96 19.13 -7.00
C TRP A 89 -19.96 20.25 -6.72
N SER A 90 -19.47 21.39 -6.23
CA SER A 90 -20.22 22.65 -6.18
C SER A 90 -20.57 23.14 -7.58
N ALA A 91 -21.53 24.05 -7.70
CA ALA A 91 -21.98 24.58 -8.98
C ALA A 91 -20.89 25.32 -9.79
N ASP A 92 -19.88 25.87 -9.10
CA ASP A 92 -18.72 26.53 -9.71
C ASP A 92 -17.53 25.59 -9.93
N GLY A 93 -17.63 24.33 -9.49
CA GLY A 93 -16.62 23.28 -9.67
C GLY A 93 -15.36 23.45 -8.80
N THR A 94 -15.41 24.26 -7.73
CA THR A 94 -14.26 24.54 -6.88
C THR A 94 -14.23 23.74 -5.58
N GLU A 95 -15.36 23.16 -5.18
CA GLU A 95 -15.50 22.37 -3.95
C GLU A 95 -16.04 20.99 -4.26
N PHE A 96 -15.37 19.97 -3.74
CA PHE A 96 -15.82 18.58 -3.82
C PHE A 96 -16.21 18.07 -2.42
N THR A 97 -17.49 17.82 -2.21
CA THR A 97 -18.03 17.35 -0.94
C THR A 97 -18.14 15.85 -0.93
N VAL A 98 -17.60 15.22 0.11
CA VAL A 98 -17.64 13.77 0.38
C VAL A 98 -18.31 13.53 1.74
N LYS A 99 -19.27 12.61 1.77
CA LYS A 99 -19.86 12.11 3.02
C LYS A 99 -19.23 10.78 3.39
N LEU A 100 -18.92 10.61 4.67
CA LEU A 100 -18.41 9.35 5.20
C LEU A 100 -19.55 8.41 5.60
N LYS A 101 -19.30 7.10 5.53
CA LYS A 101 -20.16 6.09 6.16
C LYS A 101 -20.21 6.33 7.67
N LYS A 102 -21.32 5.94 8.30
CA LYS A 102 -21.52 6.13 9.75
C LYS A 102 -20.82 5.06 10.57
N GLY A 103 -20.33 5.46 11.75
CA GLY A 103 -19.77 4.55 12.75
C GLY A 103 -18.49 3.86 12.28
N LEU A 104 -17.65 4.56 11.52
CA LEU A 104 -16.33 4.10 11.18
C LEU A 104 -15.43 4.14 12.43
N LYS A 105 -14.54 3.17 12.55
CA LYS A 105 -13.59 3.08 13.65
C LYS A 105 -12.24 2.56 13.18
N PHE A 106 -11.19 3.02 13.83
CA PHE A 106 -9.89 2.38 13.81
C PHE A 106 -9.90 1.12 14.70
N ALA A 107 -8.99 0.18 14.46
CA ALA A 107 -8.88 -1.06 15.20
C ALA A 107 -8.51 -0.85 16.69
N ASN A 108 -7.85 0.26 17.02
CA ASN A 108 -7.58 0.68 18.41
C ASN A 108 -8.84 1.18 19.17
N GLY A 109 -9.98 1.33 18.47
CA GLY A 109 -11.26 1.73 19.02
C GLY A 109 -11.61 3.20 18.85
N HIS A 110 -10.69 4.06 18.38
CA HIS A 110 -10.97 5.47 18.09
C HIS A 110 -12.00 5.58 16.97
N ASP A 111 -12.83 6.62 17.02
CA ASP A 111 -13.76 6.92 15.94
C ASP A 111 -12.99 7.49 14.75
N LEU A 112 -13.36 7.05 13.52
CA LEU A 112 -12.84 7.64 12.31
C LEU A 112 -13.85 8.66 11.78
N THR A 113 -13.43 9.91 11.70
CA THR A 113 -14.28 11.06 11.36
C THR A 113 -13.70 11.89 10.20
N ALA A 114 -14.39 12.92 9.79
CA ALA A 114 -13.92 13.90 8.81
C ALA A 114 -12.67 14.67 9.30
N SER A 115 -12.44 14.76 10.61
CA SER A 115 -11.23 15.36 11.18
C SER A 115 -10.00 14.54 10.81
N ASP A 116 -10.04 13.20 10.88
CA ASP A 116 -8.95 12.32 10.49
C ASP A 116 -8.64 12.43 8.99
N VAL A 117 -9.69 12.59 8.18
CA VAL A 117 -9.50 12.83 6.73
C VAL A 117 -8.75 14.15 6.52
N LYS A 118 -9.24 15.25 7.09
CA LYS A 118 -8.55 16.54 7.01
C LYS A 118 -7.10 16.44 7.51
N PHE A 119 -6.90 15.85 8.68
CA PHE A 119 -5.58 15.64 9.28
C PHE A 119 -4.63 14.91 8.34
N SER A 120 -5.07 13.84 7.71
CA SER A 120 -4.25 13.00 6.82
C SER A 120 -3.69 13.79 5.63
N PHE A 121 -4.53 14.59 4.97
CA PHE A 121 -4.10 15.43 3.84
C PHE A 121 -3.23 16.61 4.28
N ASP A 122 -3.61 17.29 5.35
CA ASP A 122 -2.87 18.44 5.87
C ASP A 122 -1.46 18.02 6.32
N ARG A 123 -1.32 16.86 6.99
CA ARG A 123 -0.02 16.38 7.44
C ARG A 123 0.90 15.99 6.28
N ILE A 124 0.39 15.36 5.21
CA ILE A 124 1.20 15.03 4.02
C ILE A 124 1.78 16.32 3.42
N LYS A 125 0.96 17.36 3.26
CA LYS A 125 1.40 18.67 2.76
C LYS A 125 2.39 19.34 3.72
N LYS A 126 2.19 19.24 5.03
CA LYS A 126 3.03 19.86 6.05
C LYS A 126 4.38 19.17 6.19
N ILE A 127 4.41 17.84 6.24
CA ILE A 127 5.64 17.04 6.33
C ILE A 127 6.44 17.20 5.04
N ASN A 128 5.78 17.10 3.89
CA ASN A 128 6.38 17.26 2.57
C ASN A 128 7.69 16.47 2.40
N ASP A 129 7.67 15.19 2.82
CA ASP A 129 8.83 14.30 2.74
C ASP A 129 9.25 14.10 1.27
N GLU A 130 10.56 14.05 1.00
CA GLU A 130 11.10 13.89 -0.35
C GLU A 130 10.73 12.56 -1.02
N ASN A 131 10.46 11.51 -0.21
CA ASN A 131 10.01 10.21 -0.66
C ASN A 131 8.48 10.06 -0.58
N GLY A 132 7.78 11.08 -0.10
CA GLY A 132 6.35 11.08 0.14
C GLY A 132 5.51 11.52 -1.06
N PRO A 133 4.20 11.35 -0.97
CA PRO A 133 3.28 11.61 -2.08
C PRO A 133 2.76 13.07 -2.15
N SER A 134 3.39 14.04 -1.48
CA SER A 134 2.86 15.41 -1.34
C SER A 134 2.60 16.09 -2.69
N SER A 135 3.38 15.77 -3.72
CA SER A 135 3.21 16.31 -5.08
C SER A 135 1.87 15.93 -5.72
N LEU A 136 1.26 14.81 -5.32
CA LEU A 136 -0.06 14.41 -5.81
C LEU A 136 -1.18 15.33 -5.31
N LEU A 137 -0.95 16.07 -4.23
CA LEU A 137 -1.92 16.98 -3.62
C LEU A 137 -1.85 18.40 -4.18
N ALA A 138 -1.14 18.63 -5.30
CA ALA A 138 -0.91 19.97 -5.84
C ALA A 138 -2.21 20.72 -6.21
N ASN A 139 -3.25 20.02 -6.65
CA ASN A 139 -4.54 20.61 -7.00
C ASN A 139 -5.49 20.77 -5.79
N ILE A 140 -5.17 20.22 -4.62
CA ILE A 140 -5.97 20.39 -3.40
C ILE A 140 -5.43 21.60 -2.64
N GLU A 141 -6.18 22.69 -2.60
CA GLU A 141 -5.80 23.89 -1.85
C GLU A 141 -5.92 23.65 -0.36
N SER A 142 -7.08 23.17 0.09
CA SER A 142 -7.35 22.88 1.51
C SER A 142 -8.41 21.78 1.65
N VAL A 143 -8.47 21.20 2.84
CA VAL A 143 -9.49 20.23 3.24
C VAL A 143 -10.20 20.74 4.48
N GLU A 144 -11.52 20.71 4.49
CA GLU A 144 -12.38 21.13 5.60
C GLU A 144 -13.17 19.94 6.14
N ALA A 145 -13.11 19.71 7.45
CA ALA A 145 -14.05 18.86 8.16
C ALA A 145 -15.25 19.70 8.59
N LYS A 146 -16.34 19.63 7.84
CA LYS A 146 -17.53 20.47 8.06
C LYS A 146 -18.37 19.99 9.25
N ASP A 147 -18.38 18.69 9.45
CA ASP A 147 -18.92 17.98 10.62
C ASP A 147 -18.23 16.61 10.70
N ASP A 148 -18.60 15.74 11.63
CA ASP A 148 -17.94 14.44 11.86
C ASP A 148 -17.96 13.50 10.63
N THR A 149 -18.86 13.74 9.68
CA THR A 149 -19.09 12.86 8.52
C THR A 149 -18.99 13.56 7.17
N THR A 150 -18.76 14.87 7.13
CA THR A 150 -18.73 15.65 5.90
C THR A 150 -17.38 16.31 5.72
N VAL A 151 -16.71 15.96 4.61
CA VAL A 151 -15.41 16.53 4.18
C VAL A 151 -15.63 17.37 2.93
N VAL A 152 -15.00 18.54 2.85
CA VAL A 152 -14.97 19.37 1.65
C VAL A 152 -13.52 19.57 1.21
N PHE A 153 -13.24 19.20 -0.02
CA PHE A 153 -11.96 19.45 -0.67
C PHE A 153 -12.10 20.71 -1.53
N HIS A 154 -11.31 21.73 -1.24
CA HIS A 154 -11.20 22.94 -2.07
C HIS A 154 -10.12 22.71 -3.13
N SER A 155 -10.50 22.84 -4.39
CA SER A 155 -9.63 22.54 -5.54
C SER A 155 -9.21 23.80 -6.26
N ALA A 156 -7.91 23.89 -6.58
CA ALA A 156 -7.35 24.93 -7.45
C ALA A 156 -7.80 24.77 -8.93
N VAL A 157 -8.26 23.58 -9.28
CA VAL A 157 -8.70 23.24 -10.64
C VAL A 157 -10.20 22.94 -10.63
N LYS A 158 -10.96 23.65 -11.45
CA LYS A 158 -12.42 23.44 -11.56
C LYS A 158 -12.70 22.04 -12.10
N ASP A 159 -13.67 21.36 -11.45
CA ASP A 159 -14.13 20.03 -11.84
C ASP A 159 -12.97 19.05 -12.09
N ASP A 160 -11.97 19.05 -11.19
CA ASP A 160 -10.76 18.25 -11.33
C ASP A 160 -11.10 16.76 -11.49
N VAL A 161 -11.04 16.29 -12.73
CA VAL A 161 -11.34 14.88 -13.08
C VAL A 161 -10.35 13.89 -12.46
N THR A 162 -9.21 14.36 -11.96
CA THR A 162 -8.17 13.52 -11.33
C THR A 162 -8.35 13.39 -9.83
N LEU A 163 -9.21 14.20 -9.20
CA LEU A 163 -9.33 14.26 -7.74
C LEU A 163 -9.61 12.87 -7.12
N LYS A 164 -10.58 12.11 -7.64
CA LYS A 164 -10.87 10.77 -7.11
C LYS A 164 -9.69 9.80 -7.25
N GLN A 165 -8.88 9.91 -8.32
CA GLN A 165 -7.67 9.13 -8.49
C GLN A 165 -6.63 9.51 -7.42
N VAL A 166 -6.50 10.79 -7.11
CA VAL A 166 -5.63 11.26 -6.01
C VAL A 166 -6.11 10.72 -4.67
N LEU A 167 -7.43 10.75 -4.39
CA LEU A 167 -8.03 10.24 -3.16
C LEU A 167 -7.93 8.72 -3.00
N SER A 168 -7.58 7.99 -4.06
CA SER A 168 -7.33 6.53 -4.07
C SER A 168 -5.86 6.15 -4.34
N SER A 169 -4.96 7.14 -4.35
CA SER A 169 -3.52 7.00 -4.61
C SER A 169 -2.72 6.83 -3.31
N PRO A 170 -1.37 6.71 -3.36
CA PRO A 170 -0.52 6.75 -2.16
C PRO A 170 -0.70 7.99 -1.26
N ALA A 171 -1.31 9.07 -1.76
CA ALA A 171 -1.69 10.23 -0.94
C ALA A 171 -3.05 10.10 -0.25
N GLY A 172 -3.80 9.03 -0.53
CA GLY A 172 -5.17 8.84 -0.05
C GLY A 172 -5.39 8.06 1.25
N PRO A 173 -4.39 7.37 1.86
CA PRO A 173 -4.60 6.69 3.13
C PRO A 173 -5.04 7.64 4.23
N ILE A 174 -6.10 7.27 4.96
CA ILE A 174 -6.58 8.01 6.13
C ILE A 174 -5.95 7.41 7.38
N VAL A 175 -5.32 8.26 8.18
CA VAL A 175 -4.65 7.89 9.42
C VAL A 175 -5.33 8.56 10.62
N ASP A 176 -5.24 7.91 11.77
CA ASP A 176 -5.78 8.36 13.05
C ASP A 176 -5.00 9.58 13.58
N GLU A 177 -5.66 10.71 13.74
CA GLU A 177 -5.05 11.96 14.21
C GLU A 177 -4.54 11.90 15.67
N GLU A 178 -5.06 10.96 16.48
CA GLU A 178 -4.61 10.76 17.85
C GLU A 178 -3.34 9.88 17.92
N SER A 179 -3.06 9.07 16.91
CA SER A 179 -1.95 8.11 16.88
C SER A 179 -0.78 8.57 16.01
N PHE A 180 -1.04 9.39 14.99
CA PHE A 180 -0.01 9.84 14.05
C PHE A 180 0.48 11.26 14.38
N SER A 181 1.79 11.50 14.22
CA SER A 181 2.36 12.84 14.40
C SER A 181 1.92 13.78 13.28
N ALA A 182 1.51 15.01 13.63
CA ALA A 182 1.03 16.02 12.68
C ALA A 182 2.15 16.67 11.84
N ASP A 183 3.42 16.55 12.23
CA ASP A 183 4.51 17.35 11.66
C ASP A 183 5.79 16.58 11.35
N LYS A 184 5.81 15.28 11.60
CA LYS A 184 6.93 14.38 11.28
C LYS A 184 6.41 12.98 10.98
N LEU A 185 7.25 12.16 10.35
CA LEU A 185 6.92 10.74 10.14
C LEU A 185 6.82 10.02 11.48
N THR A 186 5.80 9.18 11.61
CA THR A 186 5.62 8.28 12.74
C THR A 186 6.41 7.01 12.49
N ASP A 187 7.16 6.54 13.47
CA ASP A 187 7.98 5.34 13.30
C ASP A 187 7.15 4.06 13.20
N ALA A 188 7.69 3.06 12.49
CA ALA A 188 6.99 1.83 12.18
C ALA A 188 6.57 1.02 13.43
N ASN A 189 7.37 1.04 14.51
CA ASN A 189 7.05 0.31 15.74
C ASN A 189 5.86 0.97 16.46
N THR A 190 5.82 2.30 16.47
CA THR A 190 4.69 3.07 16.99
C THR A 190 3.42 2.76 16.20
N ILE A 191 3.47 2.80 14.85
CA ILE A 191 2.33 2.49 13.98
C ILE A 191 1.77 1.10 14.27
N VAL A 192 2.64 0.08 14.35
CA VAL A 192 2.22 -1.30 14.64
C VAL A 192 1.67 -1.44 16.05
N LYS A 193 2.31 -0.80 17.05
CA LYS A 193 1.92 -0.89 18.46
C LYS A 193 0.56 -0.23 18.73
N ASP A 194 0.34 0.93 18.13
CA ASP A 194 -0.87 1.71 18.39
C ASP A 194 -2.10 1.14 17.67
N ASN A 195 -1.90 0.22 16.73
CA ASN A 195 -2.94 -0.51 15.98
C ASN A 195 -4.01 0.42 15.40
N ALA A 196 -3.61 1.60 14.92
CA ALA A 196 -4.49 2.63 14.38
C ALA A 196 -4.83 2.36 12.91
N PHE A 197 -5.29 1.15 12.62
CA PHE A 197 -5.66 0.70 11.29
C PHE A 197 -7.17 0.68 11.09
N ALA A 198 -7.64 1.07 9.91
CA ALA A 198 -9.07 1.00 9.57
C ALA A 198 -9.30 0.43 8.16
N GLY A 199 -8.28 -0.18 7.57
CA GLY A 199 -8.37 -0.96 6.34
C GLY A 199 -8.93 -2.37 6.57
N PRO A 200 -8.97 -3.21 5.50
CA PRO A 200 -9.46 -4.59 5.60
C PRO A 200 -8.64 -5.50 6.53
N TYR A 201 -7.40 -5.15 6.81
CA TYR A 201 -6.51 -5.87 7.72
C TYR A 201 -5.86 -4.94 8.75
N GLU A 202 -5.44 -5.53 9.86
CA GLU A 202 -4.56 -4.95 10.88
C GLU A 202 -3.16 -5.53 10.70
N LEU A 203 -2.11 -4.71 10.87
CA LEU A 203 -0.73 -5.16 10.83
C LEU A 203 -0.31 -5.65 12.21
N THR A 204 -0.19 -6.95 12.39
CA THR A 204 0.11 -7.56 13.70
C THR A 204 1.60 -7.75 13.97
N SER A 205 2.42 -7.78 12.93
CA SER A 205 3.88 -7.79 13.05
C SER A 205 4.54 -7.22 11.82
N TYR A 206 5.71 -6.59 12.02
CA TYR A 206 6.51 -6.03 10.97
C TYR A 206 8.01 -6.18 11.28
N LYS A 207 8.72 -6.82 10.38
CA LYS A 207 10.17 -6.90 10.37
C LYS A 207 10.66 -6.38 9.03
N VAL A 208 11.39 -5.27 9.08
CA VAL A 208 11.76 -4.46 7.91
C VAL A 208 12.30 -5.34 6.77
N ASN A 209 11.60 -5.35 5.64
CA ASN A 209 11.97 -6.08 4.42
C ASN A 209 12.34 -7.57 4.62
N GLU A 210 11.87 -8.17 5.70
CA GLU A 210 12.00 -9.63 5.95
C GLU A 210 10.62 -10.30 5.98
N ALA A 211 9.72 -9.82 6.83
CA ALA A 211 8.38 -10.39 6.96
C ALA A 211 7.40 -9.41 7.61
N LEU A 212 6.13 -9.56 7.30
CA LEU A 212 5.03 -8.97 8.04
C LEU A 212 3.86 -9.94 8.14
N ALA A 213 2.95 -9.67 9.07
CA ALA A 213 1.72 -10.44 9.20
C ALA A 213 0.53 -9.51 9.39
N TYR A 214 -0.57 -9.88 8.75
CA TYR A 214 -1.86 -9.23 8.90
C TYR A 214 -2.84 -10.16 9.60
N ALA A 215 -3.74 -9.57 10.39
CA ALA A 215 -4.99 -10.19 10.83
C ALA A 215 -6.16 -9.46 10.21
N LYS A 216 -7.25 -10.18 9.96
CA LYS A 216 -8.50 -9.61 9.45
C LYS A 216 -9.02 -8.53 10.41
N ASN A 217 -9.40 -7.38 9.88
CA ASN A 217 -10.07 -6.33 10.62
C ASN A 217 -11.60 -6.47 10.48
N ASP A 218 -12.26 -6.98 11.51
CA ASP A 218 -13.72 -7.17 11.50
C ASP A 218 -14.50 -5.84 11.62
N SER A 219 -13.84 -4.75 12.00
CA SER A 219 -14.46 -3.41 12.07
C SER A 219 -14.52 -2.68 10.72
N TYR A 220 -13.78 -3.16 9.71
CA TYR A 220 -13.72 -2.53 8.39
C TYR A 220 -15.08 -2.51 7.69
N LYS A 221 -15.48 -1.34 7.21
CA LYS A 221 -16.76 -1.11 6.51
C LYS A 221 -16.60 -0.64 5.07
N GLY A 222 -15.41 -0.82 4.51
CA GLY A 222 -15.09 -0.38 3.15
C GLY A 222 -15.55 -1.35 2.06
N LEU A 223 -15.01 -1.11 0.85
CA LEU A 223 -15.40 -1.78 -0.39
C LEU A 223 -15.02 -3.26 -0.42
N THR A 224 -13.84 -3.60 0.09
CA THR A 224 -13.26 -4.94 -0.09
C THR A 224 -12.88 -5.56 1.26
N PRO A 225 -13.83 -6.21 1.95
CA PRO A 225 -13.53 -6.87 3.23
C PRO A 225 -12.54 -8.03 3.06
N ALA A 226 -11.74 -8.27 4.09
CA ALA A 226 -10.78 -9.36 4.15
C ALA A 226 -11.45 -10.72 3.94
N LYS A 227 -10.83 -11.58 3.13
CA LYS A 227 -11.30 -12.96 2.86
C LYS A 227 -10.53 -14.01 3.66
N ASN A 228 -9.31 -13.70 4.05
CA ASN A 228 -8.44 -14.56 4.83
C ASN A 228 -8.35 -14.03 6.25
N ASP A 229 -8.28 -14.91 7.23
CA ASP A 229 -8.16 -14.50 8.64
C ASP A 229 -6.75 -13.98 8.95
N VAL A 230 -5.73 -14.59 8.32
CA VAL A 230 -4.32 -14.22 8.46
C VAL A 230 -3.65 -14.21 7.10
N VAL A 231 -2.85 -13.18 6.83
CA VAL A 231 -1.95 -13.13 5.69
C VAL A 231 -0.52 -12.91 6.19
N GLN A 232 0.40 -13.77 5.78
CA GLN A 232 1.81 -13.60 6.02
C GLN A 232 2.49 -13.14 4.73
N VAL A 233 3.37 -12.15 4.80
CA VAL A 233 4.18 -11.71 3.65
C VAL A 233 5.65 -11.94 3.95
N LYS A 234 6.34 -12.60 3.03
CA LYS A 234 7.79 -12.85 3.07
C LYS A 234 8.47 -12.07 1.95
N TYR A 235 9.54 -11.38 2.28
CA TYR A 235 10.32 -10.57 1.34
C TYR A 235 11.54 -11.36 0.86
N PHE A 236 11.74 -11.40 -0.44
CA PHE A 236 12.85 -12.09 -1.08
C PHE A 236 13.80 -11.07 -1.72
N ALA A 237 15.08 -11.40 -1.75
CA ALA A 237 16.10 -10.52 -2.31
C ALA A 237 15.97 -10.41 -3.85
N ASP A 238 15.52 -11.49 -4.49
CA ASP A 238 15.45 -11.61 -5.95
C ASP A 238 14.33 -12.57 -6.41
N SER A 239 14.01 -12.52 -7.70
CA SER A 239 12.96 -13.34 -8.31
C SER A 239 13.29 -14.83 -8.34
N SER A 240 14.57 -15.21 -8.39
CA SER A 240 14.98 -16.62 -8.44
C SER A 240 14.67 -17.33 -7.12
N ASN A 241 14.96 -16.67 -6.00
CA ASN A 241 14.62 -17.19 -4.69
C ASN A 241 13.09 -17.25 -4.47
N LEU A 242 12.36 -16.22 -4.94
CA LEU A 242 10.91 -16.21 -4.88
C LEU A 242 10.29 -17.31 -5.75
N LYS A 243 10.82 -17.56 -6.97
CA LYS A 243 10.42 -18.66 -7.84
C LYS A 243 10.59 -20.02 -7.15
N MET A 244 11.75 -20.27 -6.55
CA MET A 244 11.99 -21.50 -5.81
C MET A 244 11.02 -21.67 -4.65
N ALA A 245 10.73 -20.59 -3.91
CA ALA A 245 9.83 -20.62 -2.77
C ALA A 245 8.40 -21.05 -3.15
N VAL A 246 7.86 -20.53 -4.27
CA VAL A 246 6.52 -20.93 -4.73
C VAL A 246 6.51 -22.35 -5.28
N GLN A 247 7.54 -22.78 -5.98
CA GLN A 247 7.65 -24.16 -6.50
C GLN A 247 7.75 -25.19 -5.37
N GLN A 248 8.37 -24.82 -4.25
CA GLN A 248 8.52 -25.67 -3.06
C GLN A 248 7.34 -25.58 -2.08
N GLY A 249 6.34 -24.73 -2.35
CA GLY A 249 5.20 -24.52 -1.45
C GLY A 249 5.57 -23.80 -0.15
N GLN A 250 6.68 -23.04 -0.13
CA GLN A 250 7.06 -22.19 1.01
C GLN A 250 6.26 -20.88 1.06
N VAL A 251 5.65 -20.50 -0.05
CA VAL A 251 4.66 -19.44 -0.20
C VAL A 251 3.53 -19.96 -1.08
N ASP A 252 2.30 -19.51 -0.78
CA ASP A 252 1.10 -19.87 -1.55
C ASP A 252 0.96 -19.01 -2.80
N VAL A 253 1.44 -17.77 -2.72
CA VAL A 253 1.40 -16.79 -3.80
C VAL A 253 2.77 -16.13 -3.97
N ALA A 254 3.28 -16.09 -5.19
CA ALA A 254 4.39 -15.22 -5.57
C ALA A 254 3.82 -14.01 -6.31
N TYR A 255 4.03 -12.82 -5.76
CA TYR A 255 3.47 -11.58 -6.28
C TYR A 255 4.54 -10.67 -6.83
N ARG A 256 4.36 -10.24 -8.08
CA ARG A 256 5.20 -9.31 -8.84
C ARG A 256 6.65 -9.78 -9.10
N SER A 257 7.33 -8.98 -9.92
CA SER A 257 8.77 -9.02 -10.18
C SER A 257 9.34 -10.34 -10.69
N MET A 258 8.49 -11.24 -11.21
CA MET A 258 8.95 -12.40 -11.97
C MET A 258 9.44 -11.97 -13.35
N THR A 259 10.57 -12.51 -13.77
CA THR A 259 11.05 -12.31 -15.15
C THR A 259 10.15 -13.04 -16.14
N PRO A 260 10.12 -12.64 -17.43
CA PRO A 260 9.40 -13.39 -18.47
C PRO A 260 9.81 -14.88 -18.51
N THR A 261 11.09 -15.18 -18.33
CA THR A 261 11.62 -16.55 -18.27
C THR A 261 11.08 -17.30 -17.05
N ASP A 262 11.04 -16.65 -15.87
CA ASP A 262 10.45 -17.27 -14.68
C ASP A 262 8.97 -17.60 -14.86
N VAL A 263 8.22 -16.67 -15.48
CA VAL A 263 6.80 -16.89 -15.78
C VAL A 263 6.60 -18.03 -16.78
N GLU A 264 7.47 -18.13 -17.80
CA GLU A 264 7.43 -19.24 -18.76
C GLU A 264 7.69 -20.58 -18.09
N ASP A 265 8.72 -20.68 -17.26
CA ASP A 265 9.07 -21.90 -16.53
C ASP A 265 7.96 -22.31 -15.53
N LEU A 266 7.43 -21.35 -14.75
CA LEU A 266 6.33 -21.60 -13.82
C LEU A 266 5.04 -22.03 -14.54
N SER A 267 4.82 -21.56 -15.77
CA SER A 267 3.67 -21.96 -16.58
C SER A 267 3.72 -23.44 -17.03
N LYS A 268 4.91 -24.05 -17.00
CA LYS A 268 5.13 -25.47 -17.30
C LYS A 268 5.04 -26.37 -16.07
N ASP A 269 5.07 -25.77 -14.86
CA ASP A 269 4.98 -26.48 -13.59
C ASP A 269 3.52 -26.79 -13.27
N ASN A 270 3.14 -28.07 -13.21
CA ASN A 270 1.78 -28.51 -12.94
C ASN A 270 1.30 -28.25 -11.50
N LYS A 271 2.20 -27.85 -10.58
CA LYS A 271 1.90 -27.50 -9.20
C LYS A 271 1.61 -26.01 -9.01
N VAL A 272 1.93 -25.20 -10.02
CA VAL A 272 1.80 -23.75 -9.94
C VAL A 272 0.80 -23.26 -10.99
N LYS A 273 -0.11 -22.38 -10.59
CA LYS A 273 -1.01 -21.68 -11.51
C LYS A 273 -0.52 -20.25 -11.74
N VAL A 274 -0.09 -19.96 -12.96
CA VAL A 274 0.23 -18.58 -13.36
C VAL A 274 -1.05 -17.84 -13.72
N VAL A 275 -1.30 -16.74 -13.00
CA VAL A 275 -2.43 -15.83 -13.26
C VAL A 275 -1.88 -14.54 -13.85
N LYS A 276 -2.27 -14.23 -15.09
CA LYS A 276 -1.90 -12.97 -15.76
C LYS A 276 -3.09 -12.03 -15.74
N GLY A 277 -2.83 -10.78 -15.38
CA GLY A 277 -3.81 -9.69 -15.40
C GLY A 277 -3.34 -8.55 -16.29
N PRO A 278 -4.21 -7.55 -16.57
CA PRO A 278 -3.79 -6.33 -17.22
C PRO A 278 -2.77 -5.60 -16.32
N GLY A 279 -1.69 -5.11 -16.92
CA GLY A 279 -0.72 -4.27 -16.23
C GLY A 279 -1.10 -2.79 -16.39
N GLY A 280 -0.99 -2.03 -15.31
CA GLY A 280 -1.13 -0.56 -15.33
C GLY A 280 0.22 0.17 -15.44
N GLU A 281 1.33 -0.57 -15.56
CA GLU A 281 2.67 0.01 -15.62
C GLU A 281 3.14 0.12 -17.07
N GLU A 282 3.57 1.32 -17.45
CA GLU A 282 4.34 1.53 -18.68
C GLU A 282 5.83 1.56 -18.33
N ARG A 283 6.63 0.81 -19.09
CA ARG A 283 8.08 0.83 -18.97
C ARG A 283 8.68 1.54 -20.17
N PHE A 284 9.49 2.55 -19.89
CA PHE A 284 10.12 3.35 -20.95
C PHE A 284 11.58 3.64 -20.61
N LEU A 285 12.34 3.98 -21.65
CA LEU A 285 13.71 4.46 -21.52
C LEU A 285 13.69 5.99 -21.62
N ALA A 286 14.07 6.68 -20.55
CA ALA A 286 14.27 8.11 -20.57
C ALA A 286 15.73 8.45 -20.87
N PHE A 287 15.96 9.20 -21.92
CA PHE A 287 17.29 9.70 -22.26
C PHE A 287 17.56 11.03 -21.58
N ASN A 288 18.60 11.11 -20.76
CA ASN A 288 19.08 12.38 -20.25
C ASN A 288 19.89 13.10 -21.34
N PHE A 289 19.28 14.07 -22.01
CA PHE A 289 19.91 14.80 -23.14
C PHE A 289 21.18 15.57 -22.77
N LYS A 290 21.41 15.84 -21.48
CA LYS A 290 22.61 16.54 -21.05
C LYS A 290 23.83 15.60 -20.95
N ILE A 291 23.65 14.39 -20.38
CA ILE A 291 24.77 13.50 -20.06
C ILE A 291 24.84 12.22 -20.90
N MET A 292 23.84 11.96 -21.77
CA MET A 292 23.88 10.82 -22.70
C MET A 292 25.10 10.95 -23.65
N PRO A 293 25.53 9.85 -24.33
CA PRO A 293 26.55 9.95 -25.37
C PRO A 293 26.20 11.06 -26.38
N TYR A 294 27.16 11.94 -26.64
CA TYR A 294 26.99 13.15 -27.44
C TYR A 294 25.96 14.18 -26.95
N GLY A 295 25.52 14.07 -25.69
CA GLY A 295 24.64 15.05 -25.05
C GLY A 295 25.35 16.39 -24.76
N GLU A 296 24.58 17.41 -24.37
CA GLU A 296 25.06 18.80 -24.19
C GLU A 296 26.30 18.93 -23.30
N LYS A 297 26.44 18.08 -22.26
CA LYS A 297 27.55 18.09 -21.30
C LYS A 297 28.51 16.91 -21.48
N SER A 298 28.41 16.18 -22.60
CA SER A 298 29.38 15.13 -22.92
C SER A 298 30.73 15.72 -23.38
N SER A 299 31.78 14.89 -23.44
CA SER A 299 33.10 15.31 -23.97
C SER A 299 33.07 15.70 -25.46
N GLU A 300 32.06 15.24 -26.20
CA GLU A 300 31.85 15.52 -27.63
C GLU A 300 30.36 15.84 -27.88
N PRO A 301 29.87 17.04 -27.56
CA PRO A 301 28.46 17.40 -27.79
C PRO A 301 28.14 17.42 -29.29
N ASN A 302 27.13 16.63 -29.69
CA ASN A 302 26.68 16.57 -31.09
C ASN A 302 25.24 16.09 -31.16
N ALA A 303 24.31 16.97 -31.54
CA ALA A 303 22.89 16.69 -31.55
C ALA A 303 22.49 15.55 -32.51
N ASP A 304 23.12 15.49 -33.69
CA ASP A 304 22.81 14.45 -34.69
C ASP A 304 23.30 13.09 -34.25
N LYS A 305 24.52 13.01 -33.70
CA LYS A 305 25.04 11.76 -33.10
C LYS A 305 24.18 11.31 -31.91
N ALA A 306 23.80 12.23 -31.04
CA ALA A 306 22.92 11.93 -29.92
C ALA A 306 21.55 11.43 -30.38
N LYS A 307 21.00 12.00 -31.48
CA LYS A 307 19.77 11.50 -32.09
C LYS A 307 19.96 10.09 -32.65
N ALA A 308 21.07 9.84 -33.36
CA ALA A 308 21.36 8.50 -33.90
C ALA A 308 21.48 7.43 -32.81
N VAL A 309 22.09 7.75 -31.66
CA VAL A 309 22.12 6.85 -30.50
C VAL A 309 20.72 6.50 -30.00
N ARG A 310 19.81 7.48 -29.85
CA ARG A 310 18.43 7.22 -29.43
C ARG A 310 17.67 6.37 -30.45
N GLN A 311 17.88 6.64 -31.77
CA GLN A 311 17.26 5.85 -32.82
C GLN A 311 17.77 4.41 -32.85
N ALA A 312 19.07 4.21 -32.62
CA ALA A 312 19.65 2.87 -32.53
C ALA A 312 19.04 2.06 -31.36
N VAL A 313 18.91 2.68 -30.18
CA VAL A 313 18.26 2.03 -29.02
C VAL A 313 16.79 1.72 -29.30
N ALA A 314 16.06 2.62 -29.99
CA ALA A 314 14.66 2.40 -30.32
C ALA A 314 14.44 1.31 -31.40
N SER A 315 15.51 0.85 -32.07
CA SER A 315 15.46 -0.18 -33.09
C SER A 315 15.82 -1.60 -32.56
N LEU A 316 16.19 -1.69 -31.29
CA LEU A 316 16.44 -2.94 -30.55
C LEU A 316 15.15 -3.59 -30.05
#